data_790d426f369cb8c365fa87335a05872c
#
_entry.id   790d426f369cb8c365fa87335a05872c
#
_cell.length_a   1.000
_cell.length_b   1.000
_cell.length_c   1.000
_cell.angle_alpha   90.00
_cell.angle_beta   90.00
_cell.angle_gamma   90.00
#
_symmetry.space_group_name_H-M   'P 1'
#
loop_
_entity.id
_entity.type
_entity.pdbx_description
1 polymer ?
#
loop_
_entity_poly.entity_id
_entity_poly.type
_entity_poly.pdbx_seq_one_letter_code
_entity_poly.pdbx_strand_id
1 'polypeptide(L)'
;MEYFTSETLEAFLIKDPNKIPLSEKGKNLLRNSHIYNIDKWGKDESHNILYITGYSGSGKSTLATYFKDSNTDLIHLDLYFEKNSIDDENRNTNFDHYLKSKGIKAINEVPREQWESLKVLSKFENAVEDFAKEQFHKGRKVIAEGIQVYDGGLWEEHSHYKDKPLIILKTNAITSVNRALNRDRSNINSFNSFKEYVMWYAQSHKQLKNLDKNVKNREY
;
A
#
# COMPACT_ATOMS: atom_id res chain seq x y z
N MET A 1 15.16 14.49 9.46
CA MET A 1 14.74 13.35 8.60
C MET A 1 15.69 13.32 7.41
N GLU A 2 16.47 12.25 7.28
CA GLU A 2 17.30 12.08 6.09
C GLU A 2 16.38 11.69 4.92
N TYR A 3 16.31 12.53 3.91
CA TYR A 3 15.73 12.15 2.63
C TYR A 3 16.62 11.06 2.04
N PHE A 4 16.10 9.84 1.99
CA PHE A 4 16.79 8.79 1.24
C PHE A 4 16.76 9.16 -0.24
N THR A 5 17.91 9.49 -0.78
CA THR A 5 18.06 9.59 -2.23
C THR A 5 17.85 8.20 -2.84
N SER A 6 17.48 8.15 -4.11
CA SER A 6 17.37 6.87 -4.83
C SER A 6 18.65 6.04 -4.73
N GLU A 7 19.83 6.69 -4.66
CA GLU A 7 21.14 6.07 -4.50
C GLU A 7 21.32 5.43 -3.12
N THR A 8 20.87 6.08 -2.06
CA THR A 8 20.93 5.54 -0.68
C THR A 8 20.00 4.33 -0.54
N LEU A 9 18.84 4.35 -1.20
CA LEU A 9 17.92 3.24 -1.21
C LEU A 9 18.43 2.08 -2.07
N GLU A 10 19.04 2.36 -3.23
CA GLU A 10 19.73 1.34 -4.03
C GLU A 10 20.85 0.68 -3.20
N ALA A 11 21.63 1.47 -2.46
CA ALA A 11 22.66 0.93 -1.56
C ALA A 11 22.08 0.08 -0.42
N PHE A 12 20.90 0.44 0.10
CA PHE A 12 20.19 -0.34 1.11
C PHE A 12 19.68 -1.68 0.55
N LEU A 13 19.18 -1.69 -0.68
CA LEU A 13 18.69 -2.89 -1.37
C LEU A 13 19.83 -3.81 -1.86
N ILE A 14 20.98 -3.24 -2.24
CA ILE A 14 22.17 -3.97 -2.70
C ILE A 14 22.87 -4.70 -1.53
N LYS A 15 22.71 -4.24 -0.29
CA LYS A 15 23.32 -4.89 0.90
C LYS A 15 22.78 -6.28 1.21
N ASP A 16 21.65 -6.67 0.61
CA ASP A 16 21.10 -8.03 0.73
C ASP A 16 21.45 -8.83 -0.53
N PRO A 17 22.39 -9.79 -0.46
CA PRO A 17 22.81 -10.57 -1.65
C PRO A 17 21.70 -11.46 -2.23
N ASN A 18 20.60 -11.65 -1.51
CA ASN A 18 19.44 -12.42 -1.97
C ASN A 18 18.37 -11.56 -2.64
N LYS A 19 18.58 -10.24 -2.72
CA LYS A 19 17.63 -9.34 -3.41
C LYS A 19 17.90 -9.30 -4.89
N ILE A 20 16.83 -9.45 -5.65
CA ILE A 20 16.86 -9.25 -7.12
C ILE A 20 17.29 -7.80 -7.38
N PRO A 21 18.37 -7.57 -8.16
CA PRO A 21 18.79 -6.23 -8.49
C PRO A 21 17.63 -5.49 -9.16
N LEU A 22 17.36 -4.27 -8.70
CA LEU A 22 16.31 -3.43 -9.29
C LEU A 22 16.55 -3.27 -10.79
N SER A 23 15.54 -3.61 -11.58
CA SER A 23 15.54 -3.26 -12.99
C SER A 23 15.54 -1.75 -13.16
N GLU A 24 15.95 -1.24 -14.32
CA GLU A 24 15.86 0.20 -14.62
C GLU A 24 14.43 0.74 -14.41
N LYS A 25 13.41 -0.08 -14.63
CA LYS A 25 12.02 0.27 -14.32
C LYS A 25 11.80 0.48 -12.81
N GLY A 26 12.34 -0.41 -11.98
CA GLY A 26 12.27 -0.29 -10.52
C GLY A 26 13.01 0.95 -10.01
N LYS A 27 14.21 1.20 -10.52
CA LYS A 27 14.99 2.40 -10.21
C LYS A 27 14.24 3.69 -10.58
N ASN A 28 13.61 3.73 -11.76
CA ASN A 28 12.81 4.87 -12.19
C ASN A 28 11.57 5.10 -11.32
N LEU A 29 10.94 4.03 -10.83
CA LEU A 29 9.83 4.16 -9.87
C LEU A 29 10.31 4.80 -8.56
N LEU A 30 11.47 4.38 -8.04
CA LEU A 30 12.04 4.94 -6.81
C LEU A 30 12.48 6.39 -6.97
N ARG A 31 13.14 6.76 -8.08
CA ARG A 31 13.53 8.16 -8.36
C ARG A 31 12.34 9.11 -8.38
N ASN A 32 11.15 8.62 -8.69
CA ASN A 32 9.90 9.38 -8.72
C ASN A 32 9.03 9.16 -7.48
N SER A 33 9.62 8.74 -6.36
CA SER A 33 8.90 8.47 -5.13
C SER A 33 9.37 9.38 -3.99
N HIS A 34 8.48 9.62 -3.02
CA HIS A 34 8.88 10.09 -1.71
C HIS A 34 8.99 8.91 -0.76
N ILE A 35 10.09 8.82 -0.04
CA ILE A 35 10.46 7.69 0.79
C ILE A 35 10.69 8.19 2.21
N TYR A 36 9.97 7.59 3.16
CA TYR A 36 10.00 7.96 4.57
C TYR A 36 10.35 6.74 5.43
N ASN A 37 11.25 6.92 6.37
CA ASN A 37 11.59 5.95 7.42
C ASN A 37 11.92 4.52 6.93
N ILE A 38 12.35 4.36 5.68
CA ILE A 38 12.62 3.03 5.11
C ILE A 38 13.73 2.28 5.88
N ASP A 39 14.66 3.02 6.46
CA ASP A 39 15.73 2.49 7.30
C ASP A 39 15.23 1.84 8.60
N LYS A 40 14.01 2.17 9.04
CA LYS A 40 13.38 1.55 10.20
C LYS A 40 12.69 0.23 9.88
N TRP A 41 12.37 -0.05 8.60
CA TRP A 41 11.59 -1.22 8.22
C TRP A 41 12.23 -2.53 8.68
N GLY A 42 11.48 -3.25 9.52
CA GLY A 42 11.90 -4.54 10.09
C GLY A 42 12.90 -4.43 11.25
N LYS A 43 13.14 -3.24 11.81
CA LYS A 43 14.03 -3.09 12.99
C LYS A 43 13.35 -3.42 14.30
N ASP A 44 12.07 -3.18 14.40
CA ASP A 44 11.23 -3.49 15.55
C ASP A 44 9.79 -3.78 15.11
N GLU A 45 8.94 -4.23 16.04
CA GLU A 45 7.57 -4.61 15.73
C GLU A 45 6.68 -3.45 15.25
N SER A 46 6.95 -2.23 15.71
CA SER A 46 6.19 -1.03 15.31
C SER A 46 6.52 -0.55 13.91
N HIS A 47 7.69 -0.94 13.38
CA HIS A 47 8.18 -0.60 12.05
C HIS A 47 8.28 -1.83 11.13
N ASN A 48 7.60 -2.93 11.46
CA ASN A 48 7.66 -4.16 10.66
C ASN A 48 6.80 -4.14 9.40
N ILE A 49 6.08 -3.06 9.15
CA ILE A 49 5.27 -2.89 7.96
C ILE A 49 5.81 -1.75 7.10
N LEU A 50 5.97 -2.02 5.79
CA LEU A 50 6.26 -1.03 4.77
C LEU A 50 4.98 -0.74 3.99
N TYR A 51 4.52 0.50 4.03
CA TYR A 51 3.42 0.95 3.21
C TYR A 51 3.91 1.45 1.85
N ILE A 52 3.28 0.99 0.77
CA ILE A 52 3.56 1.48 -0.58
C ILE A 52 2.26 1.99 -1.18
N THR A 53 2.23 3.28 -1.52
CA THR A 53 1.03 3.89 -2.08
C THR A 53 1.33 4.80 -3.27
N GLY A 54 0.29 5.24 -3.94
CA GLY A 54 0.35 6.06 -5.13
C GLY A 54 -0.90 5.85 -5.99
N TYR A 55 -1.03 6.61 -7.07
CA TYR A 55 -2.21 6.51 -7.95
C TYR A 55 -2.42 5.10 -8.51
N SER A 56 -3.65 4.79 -8.90
CA SER A 56 -3.91 3.61 -9.73
C SER A 56 -3.04 3.66 -10.99
N GLY A 57 -2.40 2.54 -11.33
CA GLY A 57 -1.44 2.50 -12.44
C GLY A 57 -0.06 3.14 -12.18
N SER A 58 0.23 3.60 -10.96
CA SER A 58 1.54 4.19 -10.62
C SER A 58 2.69 3.18 -10.58
N GLY A 59 2.39 1.89 -10.41
CA GLY A 59 3.40 0.83 -10.31
C GLY A 59 3.66 0.35 -8.88
N LYS A 60 2.75 0.58 -7.94
CA LYS A 60 2.84 0.11 -6.54
C LYS A 60 3.16 -1.38 -6.44
N SER A 61 2.33 -2.23 -7.05
CA SER A 61 2.50 -3.69 -7.00
C SER A 61 3.82 -4.13 -7.65
N THR A 62 4.23 -3.46 -8.74
CA THR A 62 5.56 -3.70 -9.34
C THR A 62 6.67 -3.37 -8.35
N LEU A 63 6.58 -2.23 -7.68
CA LEU A 63 7.60 -1.84 -6.69
C LEU A 63 7.60 -2.77 -5.49
N ALA A 64 6.43 -3.14 -4.97
CA ALA A 64 6.28 -4.07 -3.84
C ALA A 64 6.98 -5.41 -4.12
N THR A 65 6.88 -5.92 -5.36
CA THR A 65 7.54 -7.16 -5.77
C THR A 65 9.07 -7.07 -5.67
N TYR A 66 9.68 -5.90 -5.90
CA TYR A 66 11.14 -5.73 -5.75
C TYR A 66 11.59 -5.75 -4.29
N PHE A 67 10.72 -5.36 -3.35
CA PHE A 67 11.03 -5.41 -1.91
C PHE A 67 10.72 -6.76 -1.28
N LYS A 68 9.89 -7.59 -1.94
CA LYS A 68 9.50 -8.90 -1.46
C LYS A 68 10.65 -9.89 -1.56
N ASP A 69 10.92 -10.60 -0.48
CA ASP A 69 11.79 -11.77 -0.41
C ASP A 69 11.04 -12.96 0.22
N SER A 70 11.73 -14.08 0.46
CA SER A 70 11.15 -15.28 1.06
C SER A 70 10.59 -15.06 2.47
N ASN A 71 11.10 -14.03 3.17
CA ASN A 71 10.73 -13.70 4.54
C ASN A 71 9.78 -12.49 4.60
N THR A 72 9.15 -12.15 3.48
CA THR A 72 8.27 -10.97 3.39
C THR A 72 6.87 -11.40 2.98
N ASP A 73 5.88 -11.00 3.78
CA ASP A 73 4.47 -11.11 3.44
C ASP A 73 4.00 -9.87 2.71
N LEU A 74 3.48 -10.02 1.50
CA LEU A 74 2.94 -8.94 0.68
C LEU A 74 1.40 -8.96 0.72
N ILE A 75 0.81 -7.87 1.20
CA ILE A 75 -0.64 -7.66 1.26
C ILE A 75 -1.03 -6.64 0.18
N HIS A 76 -1.76 -7.08 -0.83
CA HIS A 76 -2.40 -6.24 -1.82
C HIS A 76 -3.74 -5.74 -1.25
N LEU A 77 -3.78 -4.55 -0.66
CA LEU A 77 -4.96 -4.03 0.03
C LEU A 77 -6.18 -3.96 -0.88
N ASP A 78 -6.00 -3.60 -2.16
CA ASP A 78 -7.07 -3.51 -3.15
C ASP A 78 -7.91 -4.81 -3.19
N LEU A 79 -7.27 -5.99 -3.05
CA LEU A 79 -7.93 -7.30 -3.09
C LEU A 79 -8.86 -7.57 -1.89
N TYR A 80 -8.75 -6.81 -0.82
CA TYR A 80 -9.59 -6.91 0.37
C TYR A 80 -10.79 -5.95 0.34
N PHE A 81 -10.84 -5.07 -0.67
CA PHE A 81 -11.93 -4.11 -0.88
C PHE A 81 -12.79 -4.48 -2.09
N GLU A 82 -12.23 -5.10 -3.10
CA GLU A 82 -12.91 -5.45 -4.35
C GLU A 82 -13.77 -6.71 -4.18
N LYS A 83 -15.08 -6.63 -4.47
CA LYS A 83 -16.04 -7.74 -4.27
C LYS A 83 -15.66 -9.04 -4.99
N ASN A 84 -15.03 -8.92 -6.16
CA ASN A 84 -14.70 -10.08 -7.01
C ASN A 84 -13.34 -10.71 -6.65
N SER A 85 -12.67 -10.23 -5.60
CA SER A 85 -11.32 -10.66 -5.21
C SER A 85 -11.29 -11.51 -3.95
N ILE A 86 -12.42 -12.09 -3.53
CA ILE A 86 -12.49 -12.91 -2.31
C ILE A 86 -11.63 -14.18 -2.46
N ASP A 87 -11.65 -14.79 -3.64
CA ASP A 87 -10.88 -16.01 -3.96
C ASP A 87 -9.68 -15.72 -4.88
N ASP A 88 -9.17 -14.49 -4.89
CA ASP A 88 -8.04 -14.11 -5.74
C ASP A 88 -6.75 -14.80 -5.25
N GLU A 89 -6.05 -15.48 -6.16
CA GLU A 89 -4.81 -16.21 -5.87
C GLU A 89 -3.66 -15.32 -5.39
N ASN A 90 -3.74 -14.00 -5.65
CA ASN A 90 -2.76 -13.02 -5.20
C ASN A 90 -3.02 -12.49 -3.78
N ARG A 91 -4.09 -12.92 -3.12
CA ARG A 91 -4.29 -12.64 -1.70
C ARG A 91 -3.20 -13.30 -0.87
N ASN A 92 -2.82 -12.64 0.22
CA ASN A 92 -1.81 -13.19 1.11
C ASN A 92 -2.40 -14.29 2.00
N THR A 93 -2.04 -15.53 1.75
CA THR A 93 -2.55 -16.70 2.48
C THR A 93 -2.30 -16.63 3.99
N ASN A 94 -1.15 -16.11 4.43
CA ASN A 94 -0.84 -15.97 5.85
C ASN A 94 -1.76 -14.93 6.51
N PHE A 95 -2.04 -13.84 5.81
CA PHE A 95 -2.94 -12.80 6.31
C PHE A 95 -4.40 -13.27 6.32
N ASP A 96 -4.85 -14.01 5.30
CA ASP A 96 -6.18 -14.62 5.29
C ASP A 96 -6.37 -15.60 6.45
N HIS A 97 -5.38 -16.46 6.72
CA HIS A 97 -5.40 -17.33 7.88
C HIS A 97 -5.43 -16.55 9.20
N TYR A 98 -4.67 -15.44 9.27
CA TYR A 98 -4.69 -14.57 10.44
C TYR A 98 -6.08 -13.97 10.66
N LEU A 99 -6.68 -13.33 9.64
CA LEU A 99 -8.04 -12.76 9.73
C LEU A 99 -9.05 -13.81 10.21
N LYS A 100 -9.03 -15.00 9.61
CA LYS A 100 -9.90 -16.10 9.99
C LYS A 100 -9.70 -16.56 11.43
N SER A 101 -8.46 -16.65 11.90
CA SER A 101 -8.13 -17.05 13.27
C SER A 101 -8.62 -16.06 14.32
N LYS A 102 -8.71 -14.78 13.95
CA LYS A 102 -9.21 -13.68 14.81
C LYS A 102 -10.72 -13.44 14.66
N GLY A 103 -11.40 -14.18 13.78
CA GLY A 103 -12.81 -13.96 13.47
C GLY A 103 -13.07 -12.61 12.78
N ILE A 104 -12.07 -12.05 12.10
CA ILE A 104 -12.16 -10.78 11.38
C ILE A 104 -12.49 -11.07 9.92
N LYS A 105 -13.55 -10.44 9.40
CA LYS A 105 -13.89 -10.50 7.98
C LYS A 105 -13.08 -9.48 7.19
N ALA A 106 -12.70 -9.84 5.97
CA ALA A 106 -12.19 -8.86 5.02
C ALA A 106 -13.30 -7.84 4.66
N ILE A 107 -12.90 -6.67 4.21
CA ILE A 107 -13.85 -5.57 3.96
C ILE A 107 -14.87 -5.94 2.89
N ASN A 108 -14.42 -6.63 1.82
CA ASN A 108 -15.27 -7.08 0.73
C ASN A 108 -16.23 -8.23 1.11
N GLU A 109 -16.05 -8.86 2.27
CA GLU A 109 -16.96 -9.87 2.81
C GLU A 109 -18.12 -9.28 3.64
N VAL A 110 -18.11 -7.96 3.86
CA VAL A 110 -19.11 -7.26 4.66
C VAL A 110 -19.90 -6.28 3.78
N PRO A 111 -21.25 -6.32 3.80
CA PRO A 111 -22.06 -5.34 3.11
C PRO A 111 -21.71 -3.91 3.52
N ARG A 112 -21.60 -3.00 2.53
CA ARG A 112 -21.12 -1.63 2.75
C ARG A 112 -21.95 -0.84 3.77
N GLU A 113 -23.24 -1.10 3.80
CA GLU A 113 -24.19 -0.49 4.76
C GLU A 113 -23.92 -0.86 6.23
N GLN A 114 -23.13 -1.91 6.45
CA GLN A 114 -22.76 -2.39 7.79
C GLN A 114 -21.37 -1.91 8.23
N TRP A 115 -20.60 -1.26 7.37
CA TRP A 115 -19.19 -0.93 7.66
C TRP A 115 -19.04 -0.03 8.90
N GLU A 116 -19.88 0.99 9.02
CA GLU A 116 -19.83 1.91 10.16
C GLU A 116 -20.24 1.22 11.46
N SER A 117 -21.42 0.57 11.48
CA SER A 117 -21.97 -0.09 12.68
C SER A 117 -21.05 -1.20 13.21
N LEU A 118 -20.41 -1.94 12.33
CA LEU A 118 -19.48 -3.03 12.68
C LEU A 118 -18.04 -2.56 12.83
N LYS A 119 -17.75 -1.29 12.58
CA LYS A 119 -16.38 -0.71 12.59
C LYS A 119 -15.42 -1.54 11.72
N VAL A 120 -15.86 -1.91 10.52
CA VAL A 120 -15.15 -2.85 9.65
C VAL A 120 -13.78 -2.32 9.26
N LEU A 121 -13.72 -1.03 8.86
CA LEU A 121 -12.47 -0.40 8.43
C LEU A 121 -11.43 -0.39 9.56
N SER A 122 -11.78 0.09 10.74
CA SER A 122 -10.84 0.16 11.87
C SER A 122 -10.42 -1.24 12.38
N LYS A 123 -11.30 -2.22 12.33
CA LYS A 123 -10.94 -3.61 12.67
C LYS A 123 -9.95 -4.20 11.67
N PHE A 124 -10.16 -3.95 10.38
CA PHE A 124 -9.27 -4.43 9.33
C PHE A 124 -7.91 -3.73 9.40
N GLU A 125 -7.90 -2.42 9.62
CA GLU A 125 -6.69 -1.62 9.84
C GLU A 125 -5.85 -2.17 11.00
N ASN A 126 -6.48 -2.34 12.17
CA ASN A 126 -5.81 -2.94 13.32
C ASN A 126 -5.30 -4.35 13.03
N ALA A 127 -6.05 -5.14 12.25
CA ALA A 127 -5.63 -6.47 11.86
C ALA A 127 -4.37 -6.46 10.98
N VAL A 128 -4.22 -5.51 10.06
CA VAL A 128 -3.00 -5.35 9.25
C VAL A 128 -1.80 -5.04 10.13
N GLU A 129 -1.95 -4.11 11.08
CA GLU A 129 -0.88 -3.72 12.01
C GLU A 129 -0.51 -4.86 12.96
N ASP A 130 -1.50 -5.52 13.55
CA ASP A 130 -1.27 -6.61 14.50
C ASP A 130 -0.71 -7.86 13.81
N PHE A 131 -1.11 -8.12 12.58
CA PHE A 131 -0.46 -9.13 11.74
C PHE A 131 1.01 -8.81 11.53
N ALA A 132 1.36 -7.56 11.21
CA ALA A 132 2.74 -7.17 11.00
C ALA A 132 3.59 -7.36 12.27
N LYS A 133 3.06 -7.04 13.46
CA LYS A 133 3.72 -7.32 14.76
C LYS A 133 3.91 -8.82 14.97
N GLU A 134 2.88 -9.63 14.69
CA GLU A 134 2.99 -11.09 14.82
C GLU A 134 4.05 -11.67 13.86
N GLN A 135 4.12 -11.16 12.62
CA GLN A 135 5.15 -11.59 11.67
C GLN A 135 6.56 -11.18 12.09
N PHE A 136 6.72 -10.04 12.77
CA PHE A 136 8.02 -9.63 13.33
C PHE A 136 8.59 -10.70 14.29
N HIS A 137 7.78 -11.20 15.19
CA HIS A 137 8.19 -12.26 16.13
C HIS A 137 8.53 -13.60 15.45
N LYS A 138 8.09 -13.78 14.20
CA LYS A 138 8.44 -14.92 13.33
C LYS A 138 9.65 -14.66 12.44
N GLY A 139 10.32 -13.51 12.58
CA GLY A 139 11.45 -13.09 11.75
C GLY A 139 11.04 -12.70 10.32
N ARG A 140 9.76 -12.35 10.11
CA ARG A 140 9.19 -11.99 8.81
C ARG A 140 8.83 -10.52 8.76
N LYS A 141 8.92 -9.91 7.60
CA LYS A 141 8.51 -8.52 7.32
C LYS A 141 7.17 -8.49 6.59
N VAL A 142 6.51 -7.33 6.62
CA VAL A 142 5.25 -7.12 5.91
C VAL A 142 5.36 -5.93 4.97
N ILE A 143 4.77 -6.06 3.79
CA ILE A 143 4.51 -4.96 2.86
C ILE A 143 3.00 -4.87 2.68
N ALA A 144 2.42 -3.69 2.85
CA ALA A 144 1.03 -3.40 2.50
C ALA A 144 1.00 -2.37 1.38
N GLU A 145 0.44 -2.73 0.23
CA GLU A 145 0.35 -1.82 -0.91
C GLU A 145 -1.09 -1.62 -1.37
N GLY A 146 -1.41 -0.39 -1.74
CA GLY A 146 -2.74 -0.04 -2.24
C GLY A 146 -3.01 1.46 -2.22
N ILE A 147 -4.09 1.86 -2.88
CA ILE A 147 -4.61 3.23 -2.80
C ILE A 147 -5.27 3.50 -1.44
N GLN A 148 -5.72 2.46 -0.75
CA GLN A 148 -6.42 2.52 0.54
C GLN A 148 -5.56 3.13 1.65
N VAL A 149 -4.25 3.17 1.48
CA VAL A 149 -3.32 3.87 2.37
C VAL A 149 -3.67 5.38 2.48
N TYR A 150 -4.29 5.98 1.47
CA TYR A 150 -4.68 7.40 1.47
C TYR A 150 -6.14 7.65 1.06
N ASP A 151 -6.80 6.67 0.47
CA ASP A 151 -8.15 6.80 -0.08
C ASP A 151 -9.10 5.78 0.57
N GLY A 152 -10.24 6.22 1.00
CA GLY A 152 -11.34 5.35 1.40
C GLY A 152 -11.40 4.98 2.88
N GLY A 153 -10.74 5.71 3.76
CA GLY A 153 -10.98 5.65 5.18
C GLY A 153 -10.19 4.61 5.96
N LEU A 154 -9.23 3.93 5.35
CA LEU A 154 -8.16 3.35 6.13
C LEU A 154 -7.28 4.50 6.60
N TRP A 155 -7.01 4.55 7.91
CA TRP A 155 -6.16 5.55 8.53
C TRP A 155 -6.62 7.00 8.28
N GLU A 156 -7.87 7.31 8.64
CA GLU A 156 -8.48 8.66 8.56
C GLU A 156 -7.58 9.75 9.15
N GLU A 157 -6.81 9.39 10.16
CA GLU A 157 -5.77 10.24 10.69
C GLU A 157 -4.43 9.89 10.05
N HIS A 158 -4.02 10.65 9.04
CA HIS A 158 -2.67 10.55 8.44
C HIS A 158 -1.51 10.67 9.45
N SER A 159 -1.81 10.97 10.71
CA SER A 159 -0.90 10.88 11.86
C SER A 159 -0.28 9.50 12.03
N HIS A 160 -1.03 8.46 11.67
CA HIS A 160 -0.60 7.06 11.77
C HIS A 160 0.71 6.78 11.01
N TYR A 161 0.91 7.42 9.84
CA TYR A 161 2.11 7.21 9.03
C TYR A 161 3.33 8.03 9.43
N LYS A 162 3.22 8.89 10.44
CA LYS A 162 4.30 9.83 10.79
C LYS A 162 5.65 9.14 11.01
N ASP A 163 5.63 7.98 11.65
CA ASP A 163 6.84 7.23 12.01
C ASP A 163 6.96 5.90 11.25
N LYS A 164 6.00 5.58 10.37
CA LYS A 164 5.99 4.31 9.63
C LYS A 164 6.87 4.36 8.39
N PRO A 165 7.50 3.24 8.02
CA PRO A 165 8.09 3.07 6.70
C PRO A 165 7.04 3.24 5.61
N LEU A 166 7.25 4.23 4.73
CA LEU A 166 6.25 4.62 3.71
C LEU A 166 6.93 5.03 2.42
N ILE A 167 6.42 4.53 1.29
CA ILE A 167 6.79 4.96 -0.06
C ILE A 167 5.55 5.50 -0.77
N ILE A 168 5.63 6.75 -1.23
CA ILE A 168 4.58 7.39 -2.03
C ILE A 168 5.09 7.53 -3.46
N LEU A 169 4.53 6.76 -4.39
CA LEU A 169 4.88 6.86 -5.81
C LEU A 169 4.24 8.09 -6.45
N LYS A 170 5.08 8.95 -7.02
CA LYS A 170 4.69 10.18 -7.72
C LYS A 170 4.75 10.00 -9.23
N THR A 171 3.94 9.12 -9.76
CA THR A 171 3.80 9.01 -11.22
C THR A 171 2.96 10.17 -11.75
N ASN A 172 3.31 10.67 -12.94
CA ASN A 172 2.50 11.68 -13.61
C ASN A 172 1.05 11.18 -13.75
N ALA A 173 0.08 12.02 -13.38
CA ALA A 173 -1.33 11.67 -13.36
C ALA A 173 -1.82 11.13 -14.71
N ILE A 174 -1.43 11.75 -15.83
CA ILE A 174 -1.81 11.33 -17.18
C ILE A 174 -1.26 9.93 -17.48
N THR A 175 0.00 9.67 -17.13
CA THR A 175 0.63 8.35 -17.30
C THR A 175 -0.08 7.29 -16.46
N SER A 176 -0.44 7.61 -15.22
CA SER A 176 -1.15 6.69 -14.34
C SER A 176 -2.55 6.39 -14.84
N VAL A 177 -3.30 7.41 -15.27
CA VAL A 177 -4.64 7.25 -15.87
C VAL A 177 -4.57 6.37 -17.12
N ASN A 178 -3.66 6.65 -18.04
CA ASN A 178 -3.52 5.86 -19.26
C ASN A 178 -3.20 4.39 -18.98
N ARG A 179 -2.34 4.13 -18.00
CA ARG A 179 -2.02 2.76 -17.59
C ARG A 179 -3.22 2.06 -16.93
N ALA A 180 -3.92 2.75 -16.04
CA ALA A 180 -5.13 2.24 -15.42
C ALA A 180 -6.21 1.94 -16.46
N LEU A 181 -6.49 2.87 -17.36
CA LEU A 181 -7.45 2.68 -18.45
C LEU A 181 -7.10 1.51 -19.39
N ASN A 182 -5.81 1.32 -19.68
CA ASN A 182 -5.37 0.20 -20.52
C ASN A 182 -5.46 -1.15 -19.82
N ARG A 183 -5.23 -1.20 -18.50
CA ARG A 183 -5.37 -2.39 -17.68
C ARG A 183 -6.84 -2.73 -17.43
N ASP A 184 -7.62 -1.71 -17.09
CA ASP A 184 -8.96 -1.85 -16.54
C ASP A 184 -10.04 -1.55 -17.59
N ARG A 185 -9.76 -1.74 -18.90
CA ARG A 185 -10.79 -1.58 -19.96
C ARG A 185 -12.07 -2.37 -19.69
N SER A 186 -11.95 -3.49 -18.95
CA SER A 186 -13.09 -4.26 -18.47
C SER A 186 -13.74 -3.64 -17.22
N ASN A 187 -12.99 -2.86 -16.41
CA ASN A 187 -13.45 -2.28 -15.14
C ASN A 187 -14.00 -0.86 -15.30
N ILE A 188 -13.83 -0.21 -16.46
CA ILE A 188 -14.56 1.04 -16.78
C ILE A 188 -16.07 0.81 -16.65
N ASN A 189 -16.52 -0.41 -16.88
CA ASN A 189 -17.90 -0.84 -16.65
C ASN A 189 -18.34 -0.78 -15.17
N SER A 190 -17.43 -0.67 -14.21
CA SER A 190 -17.77 -0.48 -12.80
C SER A 190 -18.11 0.98 -12.45
N PHE A 191 -17.76 1.93 -13.33
CA PHE A 191 -18.17 3.32 -13.23
C PHE A 191 -19.31 3.57 -14.23
N ASN A 192 -20.39 4.20 -13.76
CA ASN A 192 -21.57 4.49 -14.58
C ASN A 192 -21.23 5.41 -15.78
N SER A 193 -20.08 6.11 -15.72
CA SER A 193 -19.60 6.94 -16.82
C SER A 193 -18.09 7.22 -16.70
N PHE A 194 -17.45 7.54 -17.84
CA PHE A 194 -16.08 8.04 -17.88
C PHE A 194 -15.88 9.30 -17.01
N LYS A 195 -16.91 10.16 -16.92
CA LYS A 195 -16.90 11.35 -16.06
C LYS A 195 -16.75 10.98 -14.58
N GLU A 196 -17.46 9.97 -14.12
CA GLU A 196 -17.40 9.48 -12.73
C GLU A 196 -16.00 8.93 -12.42
N TYR A 197 -15.41 8.16 -13.33
CA TYR A 197 -14.05 7.69 -13.21
C TYR A 197 -13.03 8.84 -13.09
N VAL A 198 -13.14 9.88 -13.94
CA VAL A 198 -12.26 11.05 -13.89
C VAL A 198 -12.43 11.84 -12.59
N MET A 199 -13.67 11.98 -12.10
CA MET A 199 -13.95 12.64 -10.81
C MET A 199 -13.34 11.87 -9.63
N TRP A 200 -13.52 10.56 -9.58
CA TRP A 200 -12.88 9.70 -8.58
C TRP A 200 -11.36 9.85 -8.62
N TYR A 201 -10.77 9.82 -9.80
CA TYR A 201 -9.32 9.97 -9.96
C TYR A 201 -8.81 11.33 -9.47
N ALA A 202 -9.54 12.40 -9.75
CA ALA A 202 -9.21 13.75 -9.29
C ALA A 202 -9.28 13.86 -7.75
N GLN A 203 -10.27 13.22 -7.14
CA GLN A 203 -10.40 13.14 -5.68
C GLN A 203 -9.23 12.37 -5.07
N SER A 204 -8.91 11.19 -5.57
CA SER A 204 -7.77 10.38 -5.13
C SER A 204 -6.44 11.16 -5.25
N HIS A 205 -6.28 11.97 -6.30
CA HIS A 205 -5.12 12.84 -6.47
C HIS A 205 -5.00 13.88 -5.35
N LYS A 206 -6.11 14.50 -4.96
CA LYS A 206 -6.15 15.47 -3.85
C LYS A 206 -5.78 14.80 -2.53
N GLN A 207 -6.30 13.61 -2.25
CA GLN A 207 -6.03 12.86 -1.03
C GLN A 207 -4.55 12.44 -0.93
N LEU A 208 -3.97 11.94 -2.02
CA LEU A 208 -2.54 11.59 -2.05
C LEU A 208 -1.64 12.80 -1.80
N LYS A 209 -1.99 13.97 -2.36
CA LYS A 209 -1.27 15.23 -2.07
C LYS A 209 -1.39 15.63 -0.61
N ASN A 210 -2.56 15.43 -0.01
CA ASN A 210 -2.78 15.74 1.41
C ASN A 210 -1.96 14.80 2.31
N LEU A 211 -1.92 13.50 2.01
CA LEU A 211 -1.06 12.55 2.72
C LEU A 211 0.40 13.01 2.68
N ASP A 212 0.94 13.24 1.48
CA ASP A 212 2.33 13.66 1.29
C ASP A 212 2.66 14.96 2.04
N LYS A 213 1.75 15.94 2.00
CA LYS A 213 1.87 17.20 2.75
C LYS A 213 1.84 16.96 4.27
N ASN A 214 0.93 16.12 4.74
CA ASN A 214 0.77 15.86 6.17
C ASN A 214 1.97 15.10 6.75
N VAL A 215 2.53 14.16 5.99
CA VAL A 215 3.75 13.45 6.39
C VAL A 215 4.95 14.41 6.43
N LYS A 216 5.06 15.34 5.47
CA LYS A 216 6.14 16.34 5.43
C LYS A 216 6.04 17.41 6.51
N ASN A 217 4.84 17.97 6.75
CA ASN A 217 4.65 19.16 7.61
C ASN A 217 4.73 18.86 9.11
N ARG A 218 4.97 17.63 9.51
CA ARG A 218 5.11 17.25 10.92
C ARG A 218 6.56 17.20 11.40
N GLU A 219 7.46 17.80 10.64
CA GLU A 219 8.88 17.91 10.96
C GLU A 219 9.22 19.11 11.87
N TYR A 220 8.22 19.87 12.38
CA TYR A 220 8.42 21.05 13.23
C TYR A 220 7.70 20.92 14.56
#